data_9729f71b0a36beff904b94a9c1437026
#
_entry.id   9729f71b0a36beff904b94a9c1437026
#
_cell.length_a   1.000
_cell.length_b   1.000
_cell.length_c   1.000
_cell.angle_alpha   90.00
_cell.angle_beta   90.00
_cell.angle_gamma   90.00
#
_symmetry.space_group_name_H-M   'P 1'
#
loop_
_entity.id
_entity.type
_entity.pdbx_description
1 polymer ?
#
loop_
_entity_poly.entity_id
_entity_poly.type
_entity_poly.pdbx_seq_one_letter_code
_entity_poly.pdbx_strand_id
1 'polypeptide(L)'
;ERKAVGRNLSYLKEMGFDIESCKGGSYLATRKIENAELRLLIDSVLSSRNINSTHSKQLIDKLISLGGHNFKSHVKHVYSVKEWDKSSNKDFFYNVEIADEAIEQGKKIEFDYNKMGLDKQLHKNLSHKGSPYQMFLHNQRYYLMMFDEVFDQVGYYRMDKITNIEIVNENAKPLKENFGFEKGIDYKQISTALPYMYNDKPIPVTIKCRNYMMDTLSDWFGTNFIVKPEDDDNFTATITASEKAILYWILQYNYKIEVIAPESLRERVIYSLKTTLSKYENDGDNAPKSTDTAAATQEKSIENQNKTV
;
A
#
# COMPACT_ATOMS: atom_id res chain seq x y z
N GLU A 1 6.77 -54.64 -12.92
CA GLU A 1 6.80 -53.30 -12.24
C GLU A 1 7.93 -52.39 -12.75
N ARG A 2 9.19 -52.79 -12.72
CA ARG A 2 10.35 -51.99 -13.18
C ARG A 2 10.24 -51.46 -14.61
N LYS A 3 9.77 -52.33 -15.57
CA LYS A 3 9.58 -51.93 -16.97
C LYS A 3 8.45 -50.93 -17.17
N ALA A 4 7.41 -50.94 -16.32
CA ALA A 4 6.32 -49.96 -16.35
C ALA A 4 6.78 -48.59 -15.84
N VAL A 5 7.56 -48.57 -14.77
CA VAL A 5 8.16 -47.32 -14.24
C VAL A 5 9.07 -46.67 -15.29
N GLY A 6 9.93 -47.47 -15.95
CA GLY A 6 10.83 -46.98 -17.01
C GLY A 6 10.07 -46.35 -18.18
N ARG A 7 8.98 -46.99 -18.65
CA ARG A 7 8.10 -46.41 -19.69
C ARG A 7 7.47 -45.10 -19.27
N ASN A 8 6.94 -45.04 -18.05
CA ASN A 8 6.30 -43.81 -17.55
C ASN A 8 7.31 -42.66 -17.44
N LEU A 9 8.54 -42.94 -17.00
CA LEU A 9 9.61 -41.95 -16.97
C LEU A 9 10.00 -41.46 -18.38
N SER A 10 10.02 -42.37 -19.38
CA SER A 10 10.26 -41.96 -20.77
C SER A 10 9.15 -41.07 -21.31
N TYR A 11 7.88 -41.39 -21.06
CA TYR A 11 6.76 -40.55 -21.45
C TYR A 11 6.81 -39.17 -20.78
N LEU A 12 7.16 -39.11 -19.50
CA LEU A 12 7.32 -37.81 -18.81
C LEU A 12 8.44 -36.96 -19.45
N LYS A 13 9.56 -37.60 -19.85
CA LYS A 13 10.63 -36.90 -20.58
C LYS A 13 10.17 -36.38 -21.95
N GLU A 14 9.43 -37.19 -22.69
CA GLU A 14 8.83 -36.82 -23.98
C GLU A 14 7.83 -35.67 -23.84
N MET A 15 7.14 -35.58 -22.70
CA MET A 15 6.26 -34.45 -22.34
C MET A 15 7.01 -33.20 -21.87
N GLY A 16 8.36 -33.23 -21.90
CA GLY A 16 9.20 -32.05 -21.56
C GLY A 16 9.56 -31.92 -20.09
N PHE A 17 9.32 -32.96 -19.26
CA PHE A 17 9.82 -32.98 -17.90
C PHE A 17 11.29 -33.34 -17.85
N ASP A 18 12.11 -32.52 -17.20
CA ASP A 18 13.53 -32.79 -17.02
C ASP A 18 13.73 -33.76 -15.85
N ILE A 19 13.82 -35.08 -16.23
CA ILE A 19 13.96 -36.17 -15.25
C ILE A 19 15.36 -36.73 -15.31
N GLU A 20 16.08 -36.62 -14.21
CA GLU A 20 17.39 -37.23 -14.02
C GLU A 20 17.29 -38.50 -13.20
N SER A 21 18.26 -39.40 -13.45
CA SER A 21 18.38 -40.68 -12.73
C SER A 21 19.58 -40.66 -11.80
N CYS A 22 19.39 -41.17 -10.59
CA CYS A 22 20.44 -41.32 -9.59
C CYS A 22 20.47 -42.74 -9.02
N LYS A 23 21.45 -43.07 -8.16
CA LYS A 23 21.65 -44.40 -7.57
C LYS A 23 20.43 -44.89 -6.76
N GLY A 24 19.52 -44.00 -6.34
CA GLY A 24 18.31 -44.35 -5.56
C GLY A 24 16.99 -44.23 -6.32
N GLY A 25 17.00 -43.80 -7.60
CA GLY A 25 15.76 -43.57 -8.37
C GLY A 25 15.90 -42.53 -9.44
N SER A 26 14.78 -41.86 -9.73
CA SER A 26 14.73 -40.72 -10.63
C SER A 26 14.09 -39.55 -9.94
N TYR A 27 14.52 -38.34 -10.26
CA TYR A 27 13.98 -37.10 -9.71
C TYR A 27 13.77 -36.07 -10.83
N LEU A 28 12.90 -35.10 -10.59
CA LEU A 28 12.69 -33.97 -11.48
C LEU A 28 13.84 -33.01 -11.27
N ALA A 29 14.71 -32.81 -12.26
CA ALA A 29 15.91 -31.99 -12.16
C ALA A 29 15.57 -30.50 -12.15
N THR A 30 14.62 -30.08 -13.00
CA THR A 30 14.17 -28.70 -13.08
C THR A 30 12.78 -28.56 -12.48
N ARG A 31 12.65 -27.87 -11.38
CA ARG A 31 11.36 -27.49 -10.80
C ARG A 31 10.89 -26.19 -11.41
N LYS A 32 9.59 -26.03 -11.65
CA LYS A 32 9.03 -24.74 -12.11
C LYS A 32 9.23 -23.63 -11.10
N ILE A 33 9.28 -23.96 -9.82
CA ILE A 33 9.49 -23.03 -8.71
C ILE A 33 10.42 -23.71 -7.70
N GLU A 34 11.49 -23.03 -7.34
CA GLU A 34 12.44 -23.52 -6.33
C GLU A 34 11.91 -23.37 -4.90
N ASN A 35 12.45 -24.13 -3.95
CA ASN A 35 12.00 -24.10 -2.55
C ASN A 35 12.19 -22.71 -1.91
N ALA A 36 13.26 -21.98 -2.27
CA ALA A 36 13.50 -20.63 -1.78
C ALA A 36 12.45 -19.64 -2.31
N GLU A 37 12.07 -19.78 -3.58
CA GLU A 37 11.02 -18.96 -4.21
C GLU A 37 9.66 -19.25 -3.58
N LEU A 38 9.29 -20.53 -3.39
CA LEU A 38 8.07 -20.91 -2.68
C LEU A 38 8.04 -20.37 -1.26
N ARG A 39 9.19 -20.36 -0.57
CA ARG A 39 9.31 -19.79 0.76
C ARG A 39 9.01 -18.31 0.73
N LEU A 40 9.60 -17.54 -0.19
CA LEU A 40 9.36 -16.11 -0.36
C LEU A 40 7.87 -15.82 -0.66
N LEU A 41 7.24 -16.63 -1.51
CA LEU A 41 5.79 -16.50 -1.79
C LEU A 41 4.94 -16.73 -0.53
N ILE A 42 5.27 -17.73 0.28
CA ILE A 42 4.58 -18.00 1.55
C ILE A 42 4.78 -16.84 2.53
N ASP A 43 6.00 -16.33 2.67
CA ASP A 43 6.28 -15.18 3.53
C ASP A 43 5.52 -13.93 3.06
N SER A 44 5.39 -13.73 1.73
CA SER A 44 4.59 -12.65 1.14
C SER A 44 3.09 -12.78 1.45
N VAL A 45 2.51 -13.99 1.37
CA VAL A 45 1.13 -14.24 1.77
C VAL A 45 0.92 -14.01 3.27
N LEU A 46 1.89 -14.43 4.10
CA LEU A 46 1.83 -14.24 5.56
C LEU A 46 1.88 -12.77 5.94
N SER A 47 2.75 -11.97 5.29
CA SER A 47 2.90 -10.54 5.56
C SER A 47 1.78 -9.69 4.97
N SER A 48 1.02 -10.20 4.00
CA SER A 48 -0.08 -9.47 3.36
C SER A 48 -1.17 -9.12 4.37
N ARG A 49 -1.51 -7.84 4.45
CA ARG A 49 -2.62 -7.31 5.26
C ARG A 49 -3.96 -7.33 4.53
N ASN A 50 -3.96 -7.55 3.21
CA ASN A 50 -5.18 -7.55 2.40
C ASN A 50 -5.93 -8.88 2.47
N ILE A 51 -5.21 -9.98 2.67
CA ILE A 51 -5.76 -11.33 2.63
C ILE A 51 -6.15 -11.73 4.06
N ASN A 52 -7.40 -12.12 4.27
CA ASN A 52 -7.86 -12.60 5.57
C ASN A 52 -7.16 -13.91 6.00
N SER A 53 -7.22 -14.24 7.28
CA SER A 53 -6.48 -15.40 7.83
C SER A 53 -6.89 -16.73 7.20
N THR A 54 -8.16 -16.90 6.85
CA THR A 54 -8.67 -18.13 6.22
C THR A 54 -8.10 -18.31 4.81
N HIS A 55 -8.19 -17.29 3.97
CA HIS A 55 -7.64 -17.32 2.62
C HIS A 55 -6.11 -17.42 2.62
N SER A 56 -5.43 -16.74 3.56
CA SER A 56 -3.96 -16.88 3.71
C SER A 56 -3.57 -18.33 3.96
N LYS A 57 -4.27 -19.02 4.87
CA LYS A 57 -4.02 -20.45 5.15
C LYS A 57 -4.24 -21.31 3.92
N GLN A 58 -5.34 -21.11 3.20
CA GLN A 58 -5.65 -21.87 1.99
C GLN A 58 -4.59 -21.67 0.89
N LEU A 59 -4.13 -20.42 0.67
CA LEU A 59 -3.07 -20.12 -0.29
C LEU A 59 -1.73 -20.74 0.11
N ILE A 60 -1.38 -20.68 1.39
CA ILE A 60 -0.15 -21.30 1.92
C ILE A 60 -0.20 -22.82 1.73
N ASP A 61 -1.32 -23.48 2.02
CA ASP A 61 -1.48 -24.92 1.81
C ASP A 61 -1.33 -25.29 0.32
N LYS A 62 -1.87 -24.47 -0.60
CA LYS A 62 -1.66 -24.63 -2.05
C LYS A 62 -0.20 -24.47 -2.44
N LEU A 63 0.49 -23.44 -1.96
CA LEU A 63 1.91 -23.21 -2.23
C LEU A 63 2.78 -24.34 -1.69
N ILE A 64 2.50 -24.82 -0.48
CA ILE A 64 3.20 -25.99 0.09
C ILE A 64 3.05 -27.23 -0.80
N SER A 65 1.87 -27.42 -1.41
CA SER A 65 1.63 -28.57 -2.30
C SER A 65 2.44 -28.54 -3.61
N LEU A 66 2.91 -27.35 -4.02
CA LEU A 66 3.82 -27.20 -5.17
C LEU A 66 5.28 -27.57 -4.82
N GLY A 67 5.60 -27.60 -3.54
CA GLY A 67 6.93 -27.99 -3.06
C GLY A 67 7.16 -29.50 -3.09
N GLY A 68 8.41 -29.93 -3.03
CA GLY A 68 8.78 -31.34 -2.90
C GLY A 68 8.36 -31.95 -1.57
N HIS A 69 8.45 -33.27 -1.47
CA HIS A 69 8.00 -34.08 -0.31
C HIS A 69 8.49 -33.53 1.05
N ASN A 70 9.70 -32.98 1.10
CA ASN A 70 10.31 -32.45 2.33
C ASN A 70 10.06 -30.94 2.55
N PHE A 71 9.41 -30.25 1.61
CA PHE A 71 9.26 -28.79 1.69
C PHE A 71 8.44 -28.34 2.89
N LYS A 72 7.43 -29.11 3.28
CA LYS A 72 6.59 -28.82 4.46
C LYS A 72 7.42 -28.69 5.76
N SER A 73 8.56 -29.39 5.87
CA SER A 73 9.43 -29.27 7.03
C SER A 73 10.17 -27.93 7.07
N HIS A 74 10.48 -27.35 5.92
CA HIS A 74 11.18 -26.06 5.81
C HIS A 74 10.29 -24.85 6.16
N VAL A 75 8.96 -25.02 6.13
CA VAL A 75 8.01 -23.95 6.42
C VAL A 75 7.61 -23.90 7.90
N LYS A 76 8.02 -24.86 8.72
CA LYS A 76 7.71 -24.92 10.17
C LYS A 76 8.22 -23.72 10.97
N HIS A 77 9.24 -23.01 10.46
CA HIS A 77 9.85 -21.86 11.13
C HIS A 77 9.30 -20.52 10.63
N VAL A 78 8.25 -20.55 9.78
CA VAL A 78 7.59 -19.34 9.29
C VAL A 78 6.43 -19.03 10.21
N TYR A 79 6.55 -17.99 10.98
CA TYR A 79 5.48 -17.48 11.83
C TYR A 79 5.04 -16.12 11.33
N SER A 80 3.74 -15.94 11.08
CA SER A 80 3.19 -14.59 11.06
C SER A 80 2.98 -14.17 12.52
N VAL A 81 3.23 -12.92 12.83
CA VAL A 81 2.74 -12.34 14.08
C VAL A 81 1.21 -12.41 13.99
N LYS A 82 0.59 -13.32 14.76
CA LYS A 82 -0.86 -13.63 14.70
C LYS A 82 -1.75 -12.41 14.91
N GLU A 83 -1.19 -11.35 15.48
CA GLU A 83 -1.88 -10.12 15.87
C GLU A 83 -1.79 -9.02 14.80
N TRP A 84 -1.12 -9.26 13.67
CA TRP A 84 -1.16 -8.32 12.58
C TRP A 84 -2.54 -8.37 11.95
N ASP A 85 -3.29 -7.28 12.14
CA ASP A 85 -4.64 -7.09 11.63
C ASP A 85 -4.73 -7.40 10.14
N LYS A 86 -5.05 -8.64 9.85
CA LYS A 86 -5.45 -9.03 8.51
C LYS A 86 -6.82 -8.47 8.23
N SER A 87 -7.09 -8.13 6.98
CA SER A 87 -8.38 -7.66 6.57
C SER A 87 -9.49 -8.63 7.02
N SER A 88 -10.58 -8.08 7.54
CA SER A 88 -11.81 -8.85 7.79
C SER A 88 -12.65 -9.04 6.51
N ASN A 89 -12.28 -8.34 5.42
CA ASN A 89 -13.00 -8.42 4.15
C ASN A 89 -12.79 -9.79 3.50
N LYS A 90 -13.88 -10.53 3.34
CA LYS A 90 -13.88 -11.87 2.70
C LYS A 90 -13.91 -11.77 1.18
N ASP A 91 -14.34 -10.64 0.64
CA ASP A 91 -14.58 -10.43 -0.78
C ASP A 91 -13.38 -9.81 -1.50
N PHE A 92 -12.22 -9.70 -0.82
CA PHE A 92 -11.04 -9.04 -1.37
C PHE A 92 -10.64 -9.56 -2.76
N PHE A 93 -10.58 -10.89 -2.96
CA PHE A 93 -10.24 -11.46 -4.27
C PHE A 93 -11.30 -11.19 -5.31
N TYR A 94 -12.57 -11.30 -4.93
CA TYR A 94 -13.69 -10.95 -5.81
C TYR A 94 -13.63 -9.47 -6.22
N ASN A 95 -13.36 -8.58 -5.28
CA ASN A 95 -13.22 -7.15 -5.57
C ASN A 95 -12.09 -6.87 -6.56
N VAL A 96 -10.95 -7.59 -6.43
CA VAL A 96 -9.82 -7.47 -7.36
C VAL A 96 -10.22 -7.94 -8.75
N GLU A 97 -10.90 -9.09 -8.88
CA GLU A 97 -11.36 -9.63 -10.16
C GLU A 97 -12.35 -8.68 -10.86
N ILE A 98 -13.34 -8.15 -10.15
CA ILE A 98 -14.32 -7.22 -10.71
C ILE A 98 -13.67 -5.90 -11.15
N ALA A 99 -12.74 -5.37 -10.34
CA ALA A 99 -12.02 -4.14 -10.70
C ALA A 99 -11.15 -4.35 -11.95
N ASP A 100 -10.46 -5.49 -12.07
CA ASP A 100 -9.63 -5.84 -13.22
C ASP A 100 -10.47 -5.99 -14.49
N GLU A 101 -11.58 -6.71 -14.41
CA GLU A 101 -12.54 -6.87 -15.50
C GLU A 101 -13.11 -5.53 -15.96
N ALA A 102 -13.48 -4.66 -15.04
CA ALA A 102 -14.00 -3.33 -15.37
C ALA A 102 -12.95 -2.46 -16.08
N ILE A 103 -11.68 -2.53 -15.66
CA ILE A 103 -10.57 -1.82 -16.31
C ILE A 103 -10.38 -2.35 -17.73
N GLU A 104 -10.35 -3.67 -17.93
CA GLU A 104 -10.20 -4.28 -19.26
C GLU A 104 -11.36 -3.92 -20.19
N GLN A 105 -12.59 -3.94 -19.69
CA GLN A 105 -13.79 -3.59 -20.47
C GLN A 105 -13.96 -2.08 -20.67
N GLY A 106 -13.20 -1.23 -20.02
CA GLY A 106 -13.38 0.22 -20.03
C GLY A 106 -14.74 0.65 -19.49
N LYS A 107 -15.21 -0.03 -18.42
CA LYS A 107 -16.51 0.23 -17.78
C LYS A 107 -16.34 0.89 -16.43
N LYS A 108 -17.38 1.61 -15.99
CA LYS A 108 -17.44 2.13 -14.62
C LYS A 108 -17.77 1.03 -13.62
N ILE A 109 -17.46 1.31 -12.37
CA ILE A 109 -17.83 0.49 -11.22
C ILE A 109 -18.63 1.30 -10.21
N GLU A 110 -19.43 0.60 -9.43
CA GLU A 110 -20.06 1.10 -8.21
C GLU A 110 -19.65 0.19 -7.04
N PHE A 111 -19.45 0.78 -5.85
CA PHE A 111 -19.13 0.01 -4.64
C PHE A 111 -19.45 0.79 -3.37
N ASP A 112 -19.56 0.08 -2.25
CA ASP A 112 -19.62 0.66 -0.93
C ASP A 112 -18.22 0.74 -0.31
N TYR A 113 -17.83 1.94 0.13
CA TYR A 113 -16.57 2.13 0.86
C TYR A 113 -16.82 2.19 2.35
N ASN A 114 -16.04 1.40 3.10
CA ASN A 114 -16.25 1.18 4.52
C ASN A 114 -15.19 1.85 5.36
N LYS A 115 -15.57 2.28 6.57
CA LYS A 115 -14.67 2.76 7.63
C LYS A 115 -14.74 1.85 8.83
N MET A 116 -13.62 1.76 9.55
CA MET A 116 -13.55 1.03 10.81
C MET A 116 -14.28 1.81 11.90
N GLY A 117 -15.27 1.19 12.54
CA GLY A 117 -15.95 1.75 13.70
C GLY A 117 -15.17 1.50 15.00
N LEU A 118 -15.65 2.10 16.11
CA LEU A 118 -15.09 1.88 17.45
C LEU A 118 -15.26 0.43 17.93
N ASP A 119 -16.20 -0.30 17.36
CA ASP A 119 -16.43 -1.74 17.55
C ASP A 119 -15.43 -2.62 16.78
N LYS A 120 -14.48 -2.01 16.07
CA LYS A 120 -13.48 -2.67 15.21
C LYS A 120 -14.09 -3.47 14.05
N GLN A 121 -15.31 -3.09 13.62
CA GLN A 121 -15.96 -3.64 12.44
C GLN A 121 -16.00 -2.60 11.32
N LEU A 122 -16.08 -3.10 10.07
CA LEU A 122 -16.25 -2.24 8.92
C LEU A 122 -17.72 -1.84 8.78
N HIS A 123 -17.98 -0.54 8.71
CA HIS A 123 -19.30 0.04 8.49
C HIS A 123 -19.30 0.85 7.20
N LYS A 124 -20.37 0.74 6.43
CA LYS A 124 -20.56 1.53 5.22
C LYS A 124 -20.48 3.03 5.56
N ASN A 125 -19.57 3.71 4.87
CA ASN A 125 -19.42 5.16 4.99
C ASN A 125 -20.09 5.88 3.83
N LEU A 126 -19.77 5.50 2.59
CA LEU A 126 -20.27 6.13 1.37
C LEU A 126 -20.28 5.13 0.23
N SER A 127 -21.23 5.27 -0.69
CA SER A 127 -21.19 4.58 -1.97
C SER A 127 -20.48 5.46 -3.01
N HIS A 128 -19.66 4.84 -3.83
CA HIS A 128 -18.87 5.47 -4.86
C HIS A 128 -19.25 4.90 -6.22
N LYS A 129 -19.23 5.75 -7.24
CA LYS A 129 -19.34 5.39 -8.64
C LYS A 129 -18.23 6.08 -9.41
N GLY A 130 -17.59 5.37 -10.35
CA GLY A 130 -16.55 6.01 -11.12
C GLY A 130 -15.83 5.10 -12.09
N SER A 131 -14.76 5.62 -12.65
CA SER A 131 -13.98 5.00 -13.72
C SER A 131 -12.67 4.44 -13.18
N PRO A 132 -12.52 3.11 -13.04
CA PRO A 132 -11.31 2.49 -12.55
C PRO A 132 -10.21 2.54 -13.62
N TYR A 133 -8.94 2.72 -13.18
CA TYR A 133 -7.81 2.83 -14.10
C TYR A 133 -6.70 1.85 -13.80
N GLN A 134 -6.33 1.68 -12.54
CA GLN A 134 -5.17 0.89 -12.16
C GLN A 134 -5.28 0.42 -10.71
N MET A 135 -4.71 -0.75 -10.42
CA MET A 135 -4.49 -1.21 -9.05
C MET A 135 -3.01 -1.09 -8.67
N PHE A 136 -2.74 -0.66 -7.44
CA PHE A 136 -1.40 -0.47 -6.89
C PHE A 136 -1.23 -1.23 -5.59
N LEU A 137 -0.06 -1.82 -5.41
CA LEU A 137 0.39 -2.31 -4.11
C LEU A 137 1.30 -1.26 -3.47
N HIS A 138 0.89 -0.70 -2.34
CA HIS A 138 1.66 0.27 -1.59
C HIS A 138 1.54 0.00 -0.09
N ASN A 139 2.67 0.01 0.64
CA ASN A 139 2.72 -0.28 2.08
C ASN A 139 1.90 -1.53 2.48
N GLN A 140 2.07 -2.63 1.74
CA GLN A 140 1.35 -3.90 1.93
C GLN A 140 -0.17 -3.80 1.79
N ARG A 141 -0.70 -2.76 1.14
CA ARG A 141 -2.12 -2.54 0.87
C ARG A 141 -2.36 -2.42 -0.63
N TYR A 142 -3.46 -2.99 -1.10
CA TYR A 142 -3.95 -2.80 -2.45
C TYR A 142 -4.84 -1.57 -2.52
N TYR A 143 -4.56 -0.72 -3.49
CA TYR A 143 -5.32 0.49 -3.78
C TYR A 143 -5.83 0.43 -5.21
N LEU A 144 -7.09 0.80 -5.38
CA LEU A 144 -7.70 1.06 -6.67
C LEU A 144 -7.62 2.57 -6.94
N MET A 145 -7.00 2.94 -8.06
CA MET A 145 -7.03 4.29 -8.60
C MET A 145 -8.23 4.42 -9.52
N MET A 146 -9.10 5.36 -9.25
CA MET A 146 -10.28 5.64 -10.08
C MET A 146 -10.64 7.11 -10.09
N PHE A 147 -11.26 7.58 -11.17
CA PHE A 147 -11.99 8.84 -11.14
C PHE A 147 -13.32 8.61 -10.43
N ASP A 148 -13.55 9.36 -9.37
CA ASP A 148 -14.74 9.26 -8.54
C ASP A 148 -15.72 10.37 -8.90
N GLU A 149 -16.93 10.00 -9.30
CA GLU A 149 -17.98 10.96 -9.68
C GLU A 149 -18.54 11.72 -8.47
N VAL A 150 -18.43 11.15 -7.25
CA VAL A 150 -18.91 11.82 -6.02
C VAL A 150 -18.03 13.01 -5.65
N PHE A 151 -16.71 12.89 -5.87
CA PHE A 151 -15.74 13.93 -5.53
C PHE A 151 -15.17 14.67 -6.74
N ASP A 152 -15.57 14.28 -7.96
CA ASP A 152 -15.13 14.84 -9.25
C ASP A 152 -13.60 14.91 -9.37
N GLN A 153 -12.90 13.87 -8.90
CA GLN A 153 -11.44 13.77 -8.94
C GLN A 153 -10.96 12.32 -8.97
N VAL A 154 -9.69 12.12 -9.36
CA VAL A 154 -9.03 10.82 -9.23
C VAL A 154 -8.67 10.58 -7.77
N GLY A 155 -9.07 9.44 -7.23
CA GLY A 155 -8.79 9.02 -5.85
C GLY A 155 -8.17 7.63 -5.77
N TYR A 156 -7.71 7.27 -4.56
CA TYR A 156 -7.12 5.97 -4.25
C TYR A 156 -7.92 5.28 -3.15
N TYR A 157 -8.51 4.14 -3.46
CA TYR A 157 -9.41 3.41 -2.60
C TYR A 157 -8.79 2.09 -2.18
N ARG A 158 -8.73 1.83 -0.89
CA ARG A 158 -8.20 0.56 -0.39
C ARG A 158 -9.16 -0.57 -0.72
N MET A 159 -8.67 -1.57 -1.45
CA MET A 159 -9.46 -2.73 -1.88
C MET A 159 -10.04 -3.54 -0.71
N ASP A 160 -9.34 -3.58 0.43
CA ASP A 160 -9.80 -4.29 1.62
C ASP A 160 -10.94 -3.57 2.37
N LYS A 161 -11.27 -2.33 1.97
CA LYS A 161 -12.41 -1.56 2.50
C LYS A 161 -13.60 -1.49 1.54
N ILE A 162 -13.48 -2.08 0.36
CA ILE A 162 -14.53 -2.12 -0.65
C ILE A 162 -15.44 -3.33 -0.41
N THR A 163 -16.75 -3.12 -0.49
CA THR A 163 -17.77 -4.18 -0.51
C THR A 163 -18.83 -3.85 -1.56
N ASN A 164 -19.60 -4.86 -1.98
CA ASN A 164 -20.68 -4.69 -2.95
C ASN A 164 -20.21 -4.03 -4.25
N ILE A 165 -19.03 -4.41 -4.74
CA ILE A 165 -18.52 -3.90 -6.01
C ILE A 165 -19.24 -4.55 -7.18
N GLU A 166 -19.65 -3.74 -8.16
CA GLU A 166 -20.27 -4.21 -9.41
C GLU A 166 -19.85 -3.35 -10.60
N ILE A 167 -19.84 -3.97 -11.77
CA ILE A 167 -19.59 -3.28 -13.04
C ILE A 167 -20.88 -2.63 -13.51
N VAL A 168 -20.81 -1.34 -13.80
CA VAL A 168 -21.93 -0.58 -14.36
C VAL A 168 -21.80 -0.54 -15.88
N ASN A 169 -22.92 -0.73 -16.61
CA ASN A 169 -22.90 -0.67 -18.08
C ASN A 169 -22.80 0.76 -18.62
N GLU A 170 -21.81 1.50 -18.10
CA GLU A 170 -21.44 2.85 -18.58
C GLU A 170 -19.95 2.84 -18.92
N ASN A 171 -19.58 3.57 -19.96
CA ASN A 171 -18.17 3.67 -20.36
C ASN A 171 -17.38 4.50 -19.36
N ALA A 172 -16.19 4.02 -18.99
CA ALA A 172 -15.27 4.76 -18.13
C ALA A 172 -14.79 6.05 -18.82
N LYS A 173 -14.64 7.12 -18.04
CA LYS A 173 -13.99 8.35 -18.48
C LYS A 173 -12.51 8.06 -18.76
N PRO A 174 -11.94 8.47 -19.91
CA PRO A 174 -10.53 8.28 -20.17
C PRO A 174 -9.65 8.96 -19.13
N LEU A 175 -8.58 8.26 -18.66
CA LEU A 175 -7.69 8.81 -17.64
C LEU A 175 -7.12 10.19 -18.00
N LYS A 176 -6.72 10.37 -19.27
CA LYS A 176 -6.08 11.60 -19.75
C LYS A 176 -6.99 12.84 -19.76
N GLU A 177 -8.30 12.63 -19.60
CA GLU A 177 -9.27 13.72 -19.47
C GLU A 177 -9.37 14.25 -18.02
N ASN A 178 -8.64 13.65 -17.08
CA ASN A 178 -8.62 14.10 -15.70
C ASN A 178 -7.43 15.02 -15.45
N PHE A 179 -7.69 16.07 -14.70
CA PHE A 179 -6.67 17.06 -14.33
C PHE A 179 -5.48 16.41 -13.62
N GLY A 180 -4.29 16.69 -14.13
CA GLY A 180 -3.03 16.14 -13.62
C GLY A 180 -2.63 14.78 -14.20
N PHE A 181 -3.47 14.17 -15.08
CA PHE A 181 -3.21 12.88 -15.73
C PHE A 181 -3.15 12.96 -17.26
N GLU A 182 -2.99 14.15 -17.83
CA GLU A 182 -2.98 14.40 -19.26
C GLU A 182 -1.85 13.62 -19.98
N LYS A 183 -0.77 13.34 -19.26
CA LYS A 183 0.38 12.55 -19.74
C LYS A 183 0.32 11.07 -19.33
N GLY A 184 -0.77 10.65 -18.65
CA GLY A 184 -0.91 9.31 -18.07
C GLY A 184 -0.39 9.22 -16.64
N ILE A 185 -0.16 8.00 -16.16
CA ILE A 185 0.29 7.72 -14.78
C ILE A 185 1.80 7.88 -14.69
N ASP A 186 2.27 8.72 -13.78
CA ASP A 186 3.67 8.75 -13.37
C ASP A 186 3.87 7.81 -12.16
N TYR A 187 4.24 6.57 -12.43
CA TYR A 187 4.45 5.54 -11.40
C TYR A 187 5.55 5.91 -10.40
N LYS A 188 6.58 6.65 -10.85
CA LYS A 188 7.66 7.10 -9.98
C LYS A 188 7.15 8.14 -8.99
N GLN A 189 6.34 9.07 -9.45
CA GLN A 189 5.71 10.08 -8.60
C GLN A 189 4.78 9.43 -7.57
N ILE A 190 3.95 8.46 -7.99
CA ILE A 190 3.05 7.75 -7.07
C ILE A 190 3.84 7.00 -6.00
N SER A 191 4.91 6.29 -6.37
CA SER A 191 5.65 5.45 -5.43
C SER A 191 6.48 6.24 -4.41
N THR A 192 7.00 7.41 -4.78
CA THR A 192 7.93 8.17 -3.95
C THR A 192 7.34 9.44 -3.33
N ALA A 193 6.42 10.10 -4.01
CA ALA A 193 5.86 11.38 -3.56
C ALA A 193 4.59 11.24 -2.71
N LEU A 194 3.96 10.06 -2.67
CA LEU A 194 2.71 9.83 -1.94
C LEU A 194 2.83 8.69 -0.92
N PRO A 195 3.66 8.80 0.12
CA PRO A 195 3.89 7.69 1.05
C PRO A 195 2.63 7.22 1.79
N TYR A 196 1.61 8.07 1.89
CA TYR A 196 0.32 7.76 2.53
C TYR A 196 -0.85 7.69 1.53
N MET A 197 -0.59 7.68 0.21
CA MET A 197 -1.60 7.67 -0.86
C MET A 197 -2.60 8.83 -0.79
N TYR A 198 -2.16 10.01 -0.34
CA TYR A 198 -2.95 11.24 -0.46
C TYR A 198 -2.97 11.74 -1.90
N ASN A 199 -4.13 12.25 -2.32
CA ASN A 199 -4.36 12.75 -3.67
C ASN A 199 -4.22 14.28 -3.72
N ASP A 200 -3.10 14.81 -3.26
CA ASP A 200 -2.74 16.23 -3.42
C ASP A 200 -1.49 16.37 -4.31
N LYS A 201 -1.35 17.54 -4.90
CA LYS A 201 -0.22 17.82 -5.80
C LYS A 201 1.09 17.78 -5.03
N PRO A 202 2.07 16.96 -5.44
CA PRO A 202 3.38 16.95 -4.82
C PRO A 202 4.09 18.30 -4.96
N ILE A 203 4.75 18.72 -3.91
CA ILE A 203 5.54 19.95 -3.84
C ILE A 203 6.99 19.62 -3.46
N PRO A 204 7.98 20.45 -3.86
CA PRO A 204 9.33 20.33 -3.34
C PRO A 204 9.38 20.77 -1.89
N VAL A 205 9.93 19.93 -1.02
CA VAL A 205 10.10 20.19 0.42
C VAL A 205 11.58 20.04 0.77
N THR A 206 12.15 21.09 1.34
CA THR A 206 13.53 21.05 1.83
C THR A 206 13.52 20.90 3.35
N ILE A 207 14.19 19.86 3.82
CA ILE A 207 14.34 19.56 5.25
C ILE A 207 15.82 19.48 5.62
N LYS A 208 16.12 19.81 6.86
CA LYS A 208 17.43 19.60 7.49
C LYS A 208 17.35 18.41 8.42
N CYS A 209 18.31 17.50 8.32
CA CYS A 209 18.39 16.27 9.06
C CYS A 209 19.82 15.97 9.52
N ARG A 210 19.95 15.09 10.51
CA ARG A 210 21.25 14.50 10.89
C ARG A 210 21.58 13.34 9.93
N ASN A 211 22.91 13.07 9.75
CA ASN A 211 23.41 12.08 8.80
C ASN A 211 22.83 10.69 8.97
N TYR A 212 22.52 10.26 10.19
CA TYR A 212 21.91 8.94 10.45
C TYR A 212 20.46 8.80 9.94
N MET A 213 19.81 9.90 9.52
CA MET A 213 18.47 9.86 8.93
C MET A 213 18.45 9.46 7.46
N MET A 214 19.63 9.28 6.83
CA MET A 214 19.72 8.99 5.40
C MET A 214 19.02 7.68 5.01
N ASP A 215 19.21 6.63 5.80
CA ASP A 215 18.53 5.34 5.56
C ASP A 215 17.02 5.49 5.67
N THR A 216 16.54 6.20 6.71
CA THR A 216 15.10 6.46 6.88
C THR A 216 14.51 7.23 5.69
N LEU A 217 15.23 8.25 5.20
CA LEU A 217 14.80 9.00 4.01
C LEU A 217 14.75 8.11 2.77
N SER A 218 15.77 7.29 2.57
CA SER A 218 15.86 6.38 1.44
C SER A 218 14.76 5.31 1.46
N ASP A 219 14.42 4.80 2.64
CA ASP A 219 13.35 3.81 2.82
C ASP A 219 11.95 4.38 2.46
N TRP A 220 11.72 5.67 2.77
CA TRP A 220 10.43 6.31 2.53
C TRP A 220 10.29 6.94 1.14
N PHE A 221 11.36 7.56 0.63
CA PHE A 221 11.31 8.37 -0.58
C PHE A 221 12.16 7.82 -1.73
N GLY A 222 12.77 6.64 -1.53
CA GLY A 222 13.74 6.09 -2.48
C GLY A 222 15.03 6.92 -2.49
N THR A 223 15.77 6.88 -3.60
CA THR A 223 17.07 7.58 -3.71
C THR A 223 17.03 8.83 -4.62
N ASN A 224 15.83 9.24 -5.07
CA ASN A 224 15.67 10.33 -6.05
C ASN A 224 15.40 11.71 -5.42
N PHE A 225 16.10 12.05 -4.35
CA PHE A 225 16.05 13.38 -3.75
C PHE A 225 17.44 14.03 -3.77
N ILE A 226 17.46 15.37 -3.69
CA ILE A 226 18.70 16.15 -3.72
C ILE A 226 19.23 16.25 -2.29
N VAL A 227 20.50 15.91 -2.10
CA VAL A 227 21.20 16.01 -0.80
C VAL A 227 22.30 17.06 -0.90
N LYS A 228 22.40 17.91 0.13
CA LYS A 228 23.50 18.85 0.30
C LYS A 228 24.05 18.73 1.73
N PRO A 229 25.31 18.29 1.92
CA PRO A 229 25.95 18.32 3.22
C PRO A 229 26.02 19.77 3.74
N GLU A 230 25.78 19.97 5.03
CA GLU A 230 25.95 21.27 5.69
C GLU A 230 27.16 21.32 6.59
N ASP A 231 27.37 20.27 7.39
CA ASP A 231 28.48 20.09 8.31
C ASP A 231 28.77 18.57 8.48
N ASP A 232 29.64 18.23 9.43
CA ASP A 232 30.03 16.84 9.68
C ASP A 232 28.86 15.97 10.18
N ASP A 233 27.84 16.56 10.80
CA ASP A 233 26.71 15.84 11.42
C ASP A 233 25.38 16.01 10.67
N ASN A 234 25.23 17.04 9.82
CA ASN A 234 23.97 17.45 9.25
C ASN A 234 24.02 17.60 7.73
N PHE A 235 22.86 17.37 7.11
CA PHE A 235 22.63 17.64 5.68
C PHE A 235 21.25 18.23 5.46
N THR A 236 21.05 18.87 4.32
CA THR A 236 19.73 19.21 3.80
C THR A 236 19.32 18.25 2.68
N ALA A 237 18.05 17.89 2.66
CA ALA A 237 17.44 17.10 1.58
C ALA A 237 16.26 17.83 0.97
N THR A 238 16.18 17.85 -0.38
CA THR A 238 15.00 18.34 -1.09
C THR A 238 14.26 17.18 -1.71
N ILE A 239 13.04 16.92 -1.23
CA ILE A 239 12.17 15.81 -1.57
C ILE A 239 10.92 16.35 -2.27
N THR A 240 10.44 15.67 -3.30
CA THR A 240 9.13 15.96 -3.89
C THR A 240 8.09 15.03 -3.26
N ALA A 241 7.11 15.57 -2.55
CA ALA A 241 6.10 14.80 -1.85
C ALA A 241 4.76 15.55 -1.75
N SER A 242 3.68 14.79 -1.51
CA SER A 242 2.39 15.34 -1.09
C SER A 242 2.56 16.16 0.18
N GLU A 243 2.04 17.40 0.20
CA GLU A 243 2.17 18.28 1.35
C GLU A 243 1.51 17.71 2.61
N LYS A 244 0.36 17.05 2.44
CA LYS A 244 -0.34 16.37 3.54
C LYS A 244 0.45 15.19 4.06
N ALA A 245 0.93 14.34 3.16
CA ALA A 245 1.68 13.14 3.53
C ALA A 245 2.99 13.47 4.22
N ILE A 246 3.75 14.43 3.69
CA ILE A 246 5.05 14.82 4.26
C ILE A 246 4.89 15.49 5.64
N LEU A 247 3.78 16.22 5.88
CA LEU A 247 3.49 16.78 7.20
C LEU A 247 3.39 15.68 8.27
N TYR A 248 2.62 14.62 8.02
CA TYR A 248 2.50 13.50 8.96
C TYR A 248 3.84 12.79 9.17
N TRP A 249 4.60 12.59 8.10
CA TRP A 249 5.91 11.98 8.20
C TRP A 249 6.89 12.84 9.02
N ILE A 250 6.92 14.17 8.82
CA ILE A 250 7.72 15.10 9.60
C ILE A 250 7.32 15.06 11.08
N LEU A 251 6.03 15.07 11.40
CA LEU A 251 5.55 14.99 12.77
C LEU A 251 5.91 13.67 13.46
N GLN A 252 6.04 12.58 12.72
CA GLN A 252 6.52 11.29 13.24
C GLN A 252 8.00 11.39 13.68
N TYR A 253 8.80 12.16 12.96
CA TYR A 253 10.24 12.32 13.20
C TYR A 253 10.60 13.74 13.70
N ASN A 254 9.67 14.46 14.31
CA ASN A 254 9.72 15.89 14.59
C ASN A 254 11.01 16.40 15.25
N TYR A 255 11.58 15.63 16.19
CA TYR A 255 12.81 16.01 16.90
C TYR A 255 14.10 15.73 16.10
N LYS A 256 13.99 15.10 14.95
CA LYS A 256 15.12 14.73 14.08
C LYS A 256 15.17 15.55 12.79
N ILE A 257 14.10 16.28 12.48
CA ILE A 257 13.88 16.93 11.19
C ILE A 257 13.45 18.36 11.41
N GLU A 258 14.06 19.29 10.70
CA GLU A 258 13.61 20.67 10.59
C GLU A 258 13.16 20.99 9.17
N VAL A 259 11.99 21.57 9.01
CA VAL A 259 11.50 22.05 7.71
C VAL A 259 12.17 23.40 7.41
N ILE A 260 12.86 23.47 6.28
CA ILE A 260 13.49 24.69 5.79
C ILE A 260 12.57 25.40 4.78
N ALA A 261 11.94 24.62 3.87
CA ALA A 261 11.01 25.16 2.87
C ALA A 261 9.99 24.10 2.47
N PRO A 262 8.78 24.47 2.05
CA PRO A 262 8.25 25.83 2.00
C PRO A 262 7.82 26.35 3.39
N GLU A 263 7.74 27.67 3.53
CA GLU A 263 7.36 28.33 4.81
C GLU A 263 5.95 27.89 5.25
N SER A 264 5.00 27.74 4.33
CA SER A 264 3.65 27.27 4.64
C SER A 264 3.63 25.92 5.37
N LEU A 265 4.49 24.99 4.97
CA LEU A 265 4.62 23.69 5.63
C LEU A 265 5.31 23.84 7.00
N ARG A 266 6.33 24.69 7.10
CA ARG A 266 7.03 25.00 8.36
C ARG A 266 6.05 25.54 9.40
N GLU A 267 5.22 26.50 9.02
CA GLU A 267 4.18 27.08 9.89
C GLU A 267 3.17 26.03 10.35
N ARG A 268 2.74 25.13 9.46
CA ARG A 268 1.83 24.03 9.81
C ARG A 268 2.46 23.05 10.79
N VAL A 269 3.74 22.73 10.65
CA VAL A 269 4.48 21.90 11.62
C VAL A 269 4.53 22.60 12.98
N ILE A 270 4.90 23.89 13.02
CA ILE A 270 4.94 24.69 14.24
C ILE A 270 3.56 24.72 14.93
N TYR A 271 2.49 24.97 14.18
CA TYR A 271 1.12 24.94 14.68
C TYR A 271 0.75 23.58 15.29
N SER A 272 1.04 22.49 14.57
CA SER A 272 0.75 21.14 15.02
C SER A 272 1.51 20.78 16.31
N LEU A 273 2.78 21.17 16.42
CA LEU A 273 3.60 20.95 17.61
C LEU A 273 3.08 21.75 18.81
N LYS A 274 2.73 23.02 18.62
CA LYS A 274 2.15 23.86 19.67
C LYS A 274 0.82 23.31 20.16
N THR A 275 -0.06 22.91 19.23
CA THR A 275 -1.35 22.28 19.55
C THR A 275 -1.16 20.96 20.28
N THR A 276 -0.15 20.18 19.93
CA THR A 276 0.17 18.95 20.63
C THR A 276 0.69 19.24 22.02
N LEU A 277 1.63 20.17 22.16
CA LEU A 277 2.22 20.55 23.45
C LEU A 277 1.14 21.03 24.43
N SER A 278 0.22 21.87 23.97
CA SER A 278 -0.86 22.40 24.84
C SER A 278 -1.77 21.30 25.42
N LYS A 279 -1.89 20.15 24.77
CA LYS A 279 -2.64 18.99 25.30
C LYS A 279 -1.97 18.33 26.50
N TYR A 280 -0.64 18.43 26.60
CA TYR A 280 0.15 17.87 27.70
C TYR A 280 0.45 18.86 28.82
N GLU A 281 0.34 20.18 28.54
CA GLU A 281 0.57 21.24 29.54
C GLU A 281 -0.71 21.59 30.32
N ASN A 282 -1.90 21.28 29.76
CA ASN A 282 -3.20 21.60 30.37
C ASN A 282 -3.72 20.52 31.35
N ASP A 283 -2.87 19.94 32.16
CA ASP A 283 -3.29 19.12 33.32
C ASP A 283 -3.70 19.98 34.54
N GLY A 284 -4.30 21.15 34.32
CA GLY A 284 -4.86 22.04 35.33
C GLY A 284 -5.49 23.28 34.73
N ASP A 285 -6.83 23.30 34.75
CA ASP A 285 -7.71 24.48 34.56
C ASP A 285 -7.19 25.63 33.67
N ASN A 286 -7.31 25.47 32.35
CA ASN A 286 -7.63 26.57 31.41
C ASN A 286 -7.47 26.14 29.95
N ALA A 287 -8.57 25.68 29.35
CA ALA A 287 -8.62 25.52 27.87
C ALA A 287 -8.60 26.94 27.24
N PRO A 288 -7.67 27.24 26.33
CA PRO A 288 -7.73 28.50 25.59
C PRO A 288 -8.96 28.50 24.69
N LYS A 289 -9.84 29.49 24.89
CA LYS A 289 -10.93 29.77 23.95
C LYS A 289 -10.31 30.13 22.60
N SER A 290 -10.65 29.38 21.56
CA SER A 290 -10.22 29.61 20.18
C SER A 290 -10.64 31.03 19.72
N THR A 291 -9.69 31.91 19.49
CA THR A 291 -9.89 33.21 18.86
C THR A 291 -9.31 33.29 17.45
N ASP A 292 -9.16 32.21 16.75
CA ASP A 292 -8.69 32.24 15.36
C ASP A 292 -9.66 31.52 14.43
N THR A 293 -10.56 32.30 13.83
CA THR A 293 -11.53 31.90 12.82
C THR A 293 -10.85 31.33 11.54
N ALA A 294 -9.61 31.70 11.28
CA ALA A 294 -8.84 31.20 10.13
C ALA A 294 -8.34 29.74 10.33
N ALA A 295 -7.88 29.40 11.55
CA ALA A 295 -7.43 28.06 11.89
C ALA A 295 -8.60 27.05 11.93
N ALA A 296 -9.75 27.45 12.46
CA ALA A 296 -10.96 26.62 12.50
C ALA A 296 -11.54 26.32 11.11
N THR A 297 -11.33 27.21 10.14
CA THR A 297 -11.71 26.98 8.74
C THR A 297 -10.76 25.97 8.08
N GLN A 298 -9.47 25.98 8.44
CA GLN A 298 -8.51 24.98 7.97
C GLN A 298 -8.72 23.61 8.62
N GLU A 299 -9.03 23.53 9.91
CA GLU A 299 -9.37 22.26 10.58
C GLU A 299 -10.63 21.61 9.98
N LYS A 300 -11.69 22.38 9.75
CA LYS A 300 -12.89 21.87 9.07
C LYS A 300 -12.61 21.42 7.62
N SER A 301 -11.72 22.09 6.93
CA SER A 301 -11.25 21.67 5.60
C SER A 301 -10.42 20.37 5.68
N ILE A 302 -9.56 20.22 6.69
CA ILE A 302 -8.75 19.01 6.94
C ILE A 302 -9.65 17.87 7.44
N GLU A 303 -10.58 18.12 8.35
CA GLU A 303 -11.54 17.12 8.83
C GLU A 303 -12.51 16.66 7.74
N ASN A 304 -13.00 17.57 6.91
CA ASN A 304 -13.85 17.21 5.77
C ASN A 304 -13.07 16.44 4.68
N GLN A 305 -11.78 16.72 4.50
CA GLN A 305 -10.93 15.98 3.57
C GLN A 305 -10.46 14.64 4.14
N ASN A 306 -10.29 14.52 5.47
CA ASN A 306 -10.04 13.24 6.15
C ASN A 306 -11.29 12.36 6.28
N LYS A 307 -12.48 12.92 6.09
CA LYS A 307 -13.72 12.13 5.93
C LYS A 307 -13.79 11.45 4.56
N THR A 308 -12.86 11.77 3.66
CA THR A 308 -12.88 11.38 2.24
C THR A 308 -11.84 10.30 1.89
N VAL A 309 -10.98 9.86 2.84
CA VAL A 309 -10.00 8.79 2.59
C VAL A 309 -10.21 7.60 3.52
#